data_673ea6b9e6aa2ec6f2a8921fba6d459c
#
_entry.id   673ea6b9e6aa2ec6f2a8921fba6d459c
#
_cell.length_a   1.000
_cell.length_b   1.000
_cell.length_c   1.000
_cell.angle_alpha   90.00
_cell.angle_beta   90.00
_cell.angle_gamma   90.00
#
_symmetry.space_group_name_H-M   'P 1'
#
loop_
_entity.id
_entity.type
_entity.pdbx_description
1 polymer ?
#
loop_
_entity_poly.entity_id
_entity_poly.type
_entity_poly.pdbx_seq_one_letter_code
_entity_poly.pdbx_strand_id
1 'polypeptide(L)'
;MEGGLKEKTARGLLWGALNSGSTQLLNLIFGIILGRLLTPAEYGIVGVLSIFTLIAGNLQSSGFTQALVNLKAPRNEDYTAVFWFNTLTSFVLYALLFLSAPLIAQFFHQPCLVEVSRFVFLSFVISSFGIAHNAYMTKNMMNRELAIIGAIALLCSGGVATFLAFYGFSYWSLAWQQIIYITVLNIGRYYYTPWRPSWHFTFEPVRKMFGFSVKILITNIINTLSNNILTLLFGRLYPIKAVGDYSQAYKWNTMASAFVANAVGQVAQPVLASVKEEHGRSVRVFRKMLRFTAFLSFPAMFGLAIISNEFILLTIGKRWLDAVPLLQMLCIGGAFVPFYTLYQNVAISNGRSDIYMFCNIAQIVLQLVIIGFFYHLGINTMVMVYTLFTIAWLFVWQWIAHRIIGLRFWEVIKDVMPTQCIALLVMATTYFVTLPLHHLLLLLICRILIAALLYAAIMKLLHVEMMDELLLFIKKR
;
A
#
# COMPACT_ATOMS: atom_id res chain seq x y z
N MET A 1 -15.28 -29.52 17.50
CA MET A 1 -15.28 -28.04 17.27
C MET A 1 -13.99 -27.50 16.63
N GLU A 2 -12.81 -28.06 16.84
CA GLU A 2 -11.55 -27.61 16.25
C GLU A 2 -11.44 -27.78 14.72
N GLY A 3 -12.04 -28.82 14.14
CA GLY A 3 -12.03 -29.04 12.68
C GLY A 3 -12.73 -27.91 11.89
N GLY A 4 -13.85 -27.42 12.39
CA GLY A 4 -14.62 -26.37 11.73
C GLY A 4 -13.94 -24.99 11.76
N LEU A 5 -13.13 -24.70 12.81
CA LEU A 5 -12.38 -23.44 12.90
C LEU A 5 -11.18 -23.43 11.93
N LYS A 6 -10.44 -24.55 11.85
CA LYS A 6 -9.33 -24.71 10.89
C LYS A 6 -9.78 -24.58 9.44
N GLU A 7 -10.91 -25.20 9.09
CA GLU A 7 -11.49 -25.13 7.75
C GLU A 7 -11.98 -23.71 7.41
N LYS A 8 -12.68 -23.04 8.34
CA LYS A 8 -13.09 -21.63 8.17
C LYS A 8 -11.90 -20.70 8.00
N THR A 9 -10.84 -20.90 8.78
CA THR A 9 -9.61 -20.08 8.69
C THR A 9 -8.90 -20.32 7.35
N ALA A 10 -8.74 -21.57 6.91
CA ALA A 10 -8.13 -21.90 5.63
C ALA A 10 -8.92 -21.32 4.45
N ARG A 11 -10.24 -21.44 4.49
CA ARG A 11 -11.16 -20.85 3.51
C ARG A 11 -11.09 -19.32 3.52
N GLY A 12 -11.01 -18.70 4.70
CA GLY A 12 -10.83 -17.25 4.87
C GLY A 12 -9.52 -16.75 4.28
N LEU A 13 -8.41 -17.46 4.49
CA LEU A 13 -7.10 -17.14 3.90
C LEU A 13 -7.12 -17.26 2.37
N LEU A 14 -7.75 -18.29 1.84
CA LEU A 14 -7.88 -18.49 0.39
C LEU A 14 -8.68 -17.36 -0.26
N TRP A 15 -9.82 -16.99 0.32
CA TRP A 15 -10.63 -15.86 -0.16
C TRP A 15 -9.92 -14.53 0.01
N GLY A 16 -9.13 -14.33 1.08
CA GLY A 16 -8.28 -13.16 1.27
C GLY A 16 -7.20 -13.05 0.19
N ALA A 17 -6.54 -14.14 -0.15
CA ALA A 17 -5.55 -14.20 -1.24
C ALA A 17 -6.19 -13.93 -2.61
N LEU A 18 -7.36 -14.55 -2.90
CA LEU A 18 -8.12 -14.30 -4.12
C LEU A 18 -8.57 -12.84 -4.22
N ASN A 19 -9.06 -12.26 -3.12
CA ASN A 19 -9.43 -10.84 -3.08
C ASN A 19 -8.24 -9.94 -3.39
N SER A 20 -7.11 -10.16 -2.73
CA SER A 20 -5.89 -9.36 -2.98
C SER A 20 -5.39 -9.51 -4.41
N GLY A 21 -5.36 -10.72 -4.96
CA GLY A 21 -4.95 -10.98 -6.34
C GLY A 21 -5.89 -10.35 -7.36
N SER A 22 -7.20 -10.55 -7.22
CA SER A 22 -8.21 -9.96 -8.11
C SER A 22 -8.19 -8.44 -8.07
N THR A 23 -8.05 -7.85 -6.87
CA THR A 23 -7.95 -6.39 -6.70
C THR A 23 -6.72 -5.84 -7.42
N GLN A 24 -5.55 -6.48 -7.29
CA GLN A 24 -4.33 -6.04 -7.96
C GLN A 24 -4.43 -6.18 -9.48
N LEU A 25 -5.02 -7.28 -9.98
CA LEU A 25 -5.26 -7.50 -11.41
C LEU A 25 -6.20 -6.43 -12.00
N LEU A 26 -7.32 -6.17 -11.37
CA LEU A 26 -8.27 -5.14 -11.81
C LEU A 26 -7.67 -3.74 -11.74
N ASN A 27 -6.93 -3.41 -10.68
CA ASN A 27 -6.21 -2.15 -10.58
C ASN A 27 -5.13 -1.99 -11.66
N LEU A 28 -4.46 -3.08 -12.05
CA LEU A 28 -3.52 -3.10 -13.17
C LEU A 28 -4.24 -2.79 -14.48
N ILE A 29 -5.31 -3.52 -14.78
CA ILE A 29 -6.07 -3.37 -16.03
C ILE A 29 -6.62 -1.94 -16.17
N PHE A 30 -7.39 -1.47 -15.19
CA PHE A 30 -7.95 -0.12 -15.22
C PHE A 30 -6.87 0.96 -15.10
N GLY A 31 -5.78 0.69 -14.38
CA GLY A 31 -4.62 1.57 -14.32
C GLY A 31 -3.96 1.78 -15.68
N ILE A 32 -3.85 0.72 -16.49
CA ILE A 32 -3.33 0.80 -17.86
C ILE A 32 -4.30 1.56 -18.77
N ILE A 33 -5.59 1.19 -18.75
CA ILE A 33 -6.60 1.82 -19.60
C ILE A 33 -6.68 3.32 -19.34
N LEU A 34 -6.87 3.72 -18.08
CA LEU A 34 -6.95 5.12 -17.69
C LEU A 34 -5.64 5.87 -17.92
N GLY A 35 -4.48 5.22 -17.69
CA GLY A 35 -3.18 5.81 -17.99
C GLY A 35 -2.96 6.09 -19.48
N ARG A 36 -3.57 5.33 -20.38
CA ARG A 36 -3.57 5.61 -21.82
C ARG A 36 -4.49 6.74 -22.23
N LEU A 37 -5.64 6.85 -21.58
CA LEU A 37 -6.66 7.86 -21.92
C LEU A 37 -6.32 9.24 -21.33
N LEU A 38 -5.79 9.26 -20.11
CA LEU A 38 -5.53 10.47 -19.36
C LEU A 38 -4.06 10.91 -19.44
N THR A 39 -3.84 12.19 -19.15
CA THR A 39 -2.51 12.82 -19.14
C THR A 39 -1.90 12.83 -17.73
N PRO A 40 -0.57 13.00 -17.59
CA PRO A 40 0.07 13.17 -16.30
C PRO A 40 -0.49 14.34 -15.47
N ALA A 41 -0.85 15.46 -16.12
CA ALA A 41 -1.43 16.60 -15.41
C ALA A 41 -2.79 16.27 -14.77
N GLU A 42 -3.64 15.52 -15.46
CA GLU A 42 -4.93 15.06 -14.93
C GLU A 42 -4.78 14.11 -13.74
N TYR A 43 -3.81 13.21 -13.80
CA TYR A 43 -3.45 12.37 -12.65
C TYR A 43 -2.85 13.17 -11.49
N GLY A 44 -2.09 14.23 -11.79
CA GLY A 44 -1.53 15.12 -10.80
C GLY A 44 -2.61 15.84 -9.98
N ILE A 45 -3.67 16.33 -10.66
CA ILE A 45 -4.83 16.99 -10.01
C ILE A 45 -5.47 16.07 -8.95
N VAL A 46 -5.74 14.81 -9.32
CA VAL A 46 -6.33 13.86 -8.36
C VAL A 46 -5.30 13.34 -7.37
N GLY A 47 -4.03 13.23 -7.77
CA GLY A 47 -2.92 12.83 -6.92
C GLY A 47 -2.72 13.72 -5.70
N VAL A 48 -2.80 15.04 -5.86
CA VAL A 48 -2.69 15.97 -4.71
C VAL A 48 -3.86 15.87 -3.74
N LEU A 49 -5.05 15.43 -4.20
CA LEU A 49 -6.20 15.20 -3.33
C LEU A 49 -6.14 13.87 -2.58
N SER A 50 -5.34 12.92 -3.05
CA SER A 50 -5.29 11.56 -2.48
C SER A 50 -4.94 11.56 -1.00
N ILE A 51 -4.04 12.43 -0.55
CA ILE A 51 -3.66 12.50 0.85
C ILE A 51 -4.81 12.96 1.76
N PHE A 52 -5.61 13.92 1.32
CA PHE A 52 -6.78 14.37 2.07
C PHE A 52 -7.80 13.24 2.17
N THR A 53 -8.00 12.48 1.09
CA THR A 53 -8.91 11.33 1.09
C THR A 53 -8.40 10.20 1.98
N LEU A 54 -7.10 9.94 2.00
CA LEU A 54 -6.50 8.93 2.88
C LEU A 54 -6.59 9.32 4.36
N ILE A 55 -6.27 10.56 4.71
CA ILE A 55 -6.36 11.05 6.10
C ILE A 55 -7.80 11.00 6.58
N ALA A 56 -8.73 11.48 5.78
CA ALA A 56 -10.12 11.50 6.17
C ALA A 56 -10.75 10.10 6.19
N GLY A 57 -10.32 9.20 5.30
CA GLY A 57 -10.66 7.78 5.38
C GLY A 57 -10.20 7.14 6.70
N ASN A 58 -9.00 7.48 7.18
CA ASN A 58 -8.52 7.05 8.49
C ASN A 58 -9.33 7.66 9.64
N LEU A 59 -9.70 8.94 9.54
CA LEU A 59 -10.56 9.59 10.55
C LEU A 59 -11.89 8.85 10.71
N GLN A 60 -12.45 8.36 9.62
CA GLN A 60 -13.73 7.67 9.64
C GLN A 60 -13.68 6.23 10.13
N SER A 61 -12.71 5.45 9.61
CA SER A 61 -12.83 3.99 9.63
C SER A 61 -11.99 3.29 10.69
N SER A 62 -10.81 3.80 11.00
CA SER A 62 -9.79 2.95 11.60
C SER A 62 -10.01 2.65 13.07
N GLY A 63 -10.45 3.62 13.86
CA GLY A 63 -10.57 3.43 15.30
C GLY A 63 -11.77 2.59 15.71
N PHE A 64 -12.95 2.99 15.27
CA PHE A 64 -14.20 2.37 15.71
C PHE A 64 -14.47 1.02 15.03
N THR A 65 -14.06 0.83 13.77
CA THR A 65 -14.12 -0.48 13.12
C THR A 65 -13.32 -1.50 13.90
N GLN A 66 -12.07 -1.16 14.26
CA GLN A 66 -11.20 -2.04 15.03
C GLN A 66 -11.73 -2.30 16.44
N ALA A 67 -12.30 -1.27 17.07
CA ALA A 67 -12.92 -1.40 18.39
C ALA A 67 -14.09 -2.37 18.37
N LEU A 68 -15.02 -2.25 17.41
CA LEU A 68 -16.15 -3.18 17.24
C LEU A 68 -15.69 -4.62 16.99
N VAL A 69 -14.68 -4.82 16.14
CA VAL A 69 -14.14 -6.15 15.85
C VAL A 69 -13.53 -6.80 17.09
N ASN A 70 -12.89 -6.00 17.96
CA ASN A 70 -12.24 -6.48 19.19
C ASN A 70 -13.21 -6.75 20.35
N LEU A 71 -14.43 -6.23 20.32
CA LEU A 71 -15.45 -6.57 21.33
C LEU A 71 -15.75 -8.07 21.28
N LYS A 72 -15.84 -8.74 22.43
CA LYS A 72 -16.17 -10.19 22.48
C LYS A 72 -17.53 -10.50 21.86
N ALA A 73 -18.57 -9.73 22.21
CA ALA A 73 -19.93 -9.88 21.72
C ALA A 73 -20.56 -8.49 21.50
N PRO A 74 -20.31 -7.85 20.34
CA PRO A 74 -20.90 -6.55 20.04
C PRO A 74 -22.42 -6.69 19.87
N ARG A 75 -23.16 -5.77 20.49
CA ARG A 75 -24.63 -5.69 20.41
C ARG A 75 -25.05 -4.81 19.23
N ASN A 76 -26.32 -4.90 18.85
CA ASN A 76 -26.88 -4.03 17.81
C ASN A 76 -26.75 -2.54 18.16
N GLU A 77 -26.81 -2.19 19.45
CA GLU A 77 -26.60 -0.84 19.96
C GLU A 77 -25.18 -0.32 19.69
N ASP A 78 -24.16 -1.17 19.80
CA ASP A 78 -22.76 -0.77 19.55
C ASP A 78 -22.55 -0.43 18.07
N TYR A 79 -23.10 -1.23 17.16
CA TYR A 79 -23.05 -0.94 15.72
C TYR A 79 -23.83 0.31 15.37
N THR A 80 -25.01 0.51 15.96
CA THR A 80 -25.87 1.66 15.72
C THR A 80 -25.21 2.96 16.23
N ALA A 81 -24.61 2.91 17.42
CA ALA A 81 -23.90 4.07 17.99
C ALA A 81 -22.70 4.48 17.11
N VAL A 82 -21.91 3.50 16.65
CA VAL A 82 -20.76 3.74 15.75
C VAL A 82 -21.24 4.26 14.40
N PHE A 83 -22.34 3.73 13.85
CA PHE A 83 -22.92 4.20 12.60
C PHE A 83 -23.29 5.68 12.66
N TRP A 84 -24.08 6.10 13.64
CA TRP A 84 -24.52 7.48 13.76
C TRP A 84 -23.38 8.43 14.12
N PHE A 85 -22.46 8.00 14.99
CA PHE A 85 -21.27 8.79 15.31
C PHE A 85 -20.40 9.06 14.09
N ASN A 86 -20.09 8.02 13.29
CA ASN A 86 -19.30 8.18 12.07
C ASN A 86 -20.02 9.00 11.01
N THR A 87 -21.33 8.82 10.87
CA THR A 87 -22.14 9.60 9.94
C THR A 87 -22.11 11.09 10.31
N LEU A 88 -22.36 11.43 11.58
CA LEU A 88 -22.30 12.81 12.05
C LEU A 88 -20.89 13.41 11.87
N THR A 89 -19.86 12.69 12.30
CA THR A 89 -18.47 13.12 12.13
C THR A 89 -18.12 13.34 10.66
N SER A 90 -18.63 12.52 9.76
CA SER A 90 -18.38 12.64 8.32
C SER A 90 -19.04 13.87 7.71
N PHE A 91 -20.24 14.21 8.14
CA PHE A 91 -20.89 15.45 7.70
C PHE A 91 -20.13 16.69 8.17
N VAL A 92 -19.69 16.71 9.44
CA VAL A 92 -18.87 17.80 9.98
C VAL A 92 -17.54 17.89 9.21
N LEU A 93 -16.87 16.75 8.99
CA LEU A 93 -15.62 16.72 8.26
C LEU A 93 -15.81 17.18 6.80
N TYR A 94 -16.86 16.71 6.13
CA TYR A 94 -17.19 17.17 4.78
C TYR A 94 -17.44 18.67 4.73
N ALA A 95 -18.21 19.23 5.66
CA ALA A 95 -18.46 20.67 5.73
C ALA A 95 -17.15 21.47 5.91
N LEU A 96 -16.27 21.02 6.81
CA LEU A 96 -14.95 21.65 7.02
C LEU A 96 -14.09 21.59 5.77
N LEU A 97 -14.02 20.44 5.10
CA LEU A 97 -13.24 20.26 3.87
C LEU A 97 -13.85 21.01 2.68
N PHE A 98 -15.17 21.07 2.59
CA PHE A 98 -15.89 21.84 1.57
C PHE A 98 -15.59 23.34 1.67
N LEU A 99 -15.59 23.87 2.89
CA LEU A 99 -15.21 25.26 3.18
C LEU A 99 -13.71 25.50 2.96
N SER A 100 -12.87 24.51 3.21
CA SER A 100 -11.42 24.58 3.01
C SER A 100 -10.99 24.41 1.55
N ALA A 101 -11.88 23.98 0.64
CA ALA A 101 -11.56 23.71 -0.76
C ALA A 101 -10.90 24.90 -1.49
N PRO A 102 -11.33 26.18 -1.30
CA PRO A 102 -10.63 27.32 -1.90
C PRO A 102 -9.19 27.49 -1.37
N LEU A 103 -8.95 27.21 -0.07
CA LEU A 103 -7.62 27.27 0.54
C LEU A 103 -6.72 26.17 -0.02
N ILE A 104 -7.26 24.96 -0.23
CA ILE A 104 -6.55 23.85 -0.87
C ILE A 104 -6.16 24.24 -2.29
N ALA A 105 -7.08 24.77 -3.07
CA ALA A 105 -6.82 25.22 -4.44
C ALA A 105 -5.76 26.33 -4.52
N GLN A 106 -5.80 27.28 -3.58
CA GLN A 106 -4.79 28.33 -3.47
C GLN A 106 -3.43 27.77 -3.06
N PHE A 107 -3.39 26.83 -2.11
CA PHE A 107 -2.14 26.21 -1.66
C PHE A 107 -1.41 25.48 -2.80
N PHE A 108 -2.15 24.77 -3.66
CA PHE A 108 -1.59 24.03 -4.79
C PHE A 108 -1.52 24.86 -6.08
N HIS A 109 -1.97 26.12 -6.09
CA HIS A 109 -2.07 26.98 -7.29
C HIS A 109 -2.87 26.35 -8.43
N GLN A 110 -3.91 25.62 -8.13
CA GLN A 110 -4.77 24.90 -9.07
C GLN A 110 -6.24 25.23 -8.84
N PRO A 111 -6.84 26.21 -9.58
CA PRO A 111 -8.23 26.63 -9.35
C PRO A 111 -9.27 25.50 -9.50
N CYS A 112 -9.02 24.54 -10.43
CA CYS A 112 -9.91 23.40 -10.64
C CYS A 112 -10.09 22.50 -9.41
N LEU A 113 -9.16 22.57 -8.46
CA LEU A 113 -9.25 21.78 -7.22
C LEU A 113 -10.44 22.19 -6.33
N VAL A 114 -11.00 23.39 -6.47
CA VAL A 114 -12.18 23.78 -5.67
C VAL A 114 -13.35 22.86 -5.93
N GLU A 115 -13.70 22.67 -7.20
CA GLU A 115 -14.85 21.83 -7.57
C GLU A 115 -14.57 20.36 -7.37
N VAL A 116 -13.39 19.89 -7.82
CA VAL A 116 -13.01 18.48 -7.73
C VAL A 116 -12.88 18.03 -6.28
N SER A 117 -12.26 18.83 -5.39
CA SER A 117 -12.14 18.49 -3.99
C SER A 117 -13.48 18.41 -3.30
N ARG A 118 -14.39 19.37 -3.53
CA ARG A 118 -15.75 19.34 -3.00
C ARG A 118 -16.48 18.07 -3.40
N PHE A 119 -16.35 17.66 -4.66
CA PHE A 119 -16.95 16.42 -5.15
C PHE A 119 -16.31 15.18 -4.56
N VAL A 120 -14.98 15.08 -4.58
CA VAL A 120 -14.24 13.92 -4.06
C VAL A 120 -14.45 13.76 -2.56
N PHE A 121 -14.53 14.86 -1.79
CA PHE A 121 -14.77 14.79 -0.35
C PHE A 121 -16.17 14.29 0.02
N LEU A 122 -17.13 14.30 -0.89
CA LEU A 122 -18.42 13.65 -0.70
C LEU A 122 -18.25 12.14 -0.41
N SER A 123 -17.15 11.55 -0.87
CA SER A 123 -16.78 10.17 -0.57
C SER A 123 -16.75 9.85 0.93
N PHE A 124 -16.47 10.84 1.79
CA PHE A 124 -16.46 10.63 3.24
C PHE A 124 -17.87 10.39 3.80
N VAL A 125 -18.82 11.18 3.35
CA VAL A 125 -20.23 11.01 3.74
C VAL A 125 -20.73 9.66 3.24
N ILE A 126 -20.45 9.32 1.99
CA ILE A 126 -20.88 8.04 1.43
C ILE A 126 -20.23 6.88 2.19
N SER A 127 -18.91 6.96 2.46
CA SER A 127 -18.18 5.87 3.12
C SER A 127 -18.65 5.61 4.56
N SER A 128 -19.13 6.65 5.27
CA SER A 128 -19.60 6.52 6.65
C SER A 128 -20.76 5.53 6.81
N PHE A 129 -21.63 5.45 5.81
CA PHE A 129 -22.76 4.50 5.80
C PHE A 129 -22.31 3.03 5.74
N GLY A 130 -21.09 2.76 5.29
CA GLY A 130 -20.56 1.39 5.18
C GLY A 130 -19.68 0.93 6.35
N ILE A 131 -19.28 1.83 7.27
CA ILE A 131 -18.28 1.52 8.31
C ILE A 131 -18.77 0.44 9.28
N ALA A 132 -19.95 0.60 9.84
CA ALA A 132 -20.54 -0.37 10.78
C ALA A 132 -20.81 -1.72 10.10
N HIS A 133 -21.29 -1.69 8.85
CA HIS A 133 -21.50 -2.90 8.04
C HIS A 133 -20.17 -3.63 7.76
N ASN A 134 -19.11 -2.88 7.44
CA ASN A 134 -17.77 -3.45 7.26
C ASN A 134 -17.25 -4.11 8.55
N ALA A 135 -17.45 -3.47 9.70
CA ALA A 135 -17.07 -4.02 11.00
C ALA A 135 -17.84 -5.32 11.29
N TYR A 136 -19.15 -5.37 11.01
CA TYR A 136 -19.97 -6.55 11.13
C TYR A 136 -19.45 -7.71 10.25
N MET A 137 -19.21 -7.45 8.96
CA MET A 137 -18.71 -8.45 8.01
C MET A 137 -17.34 -8.98 8.42
N THR A 138 -16.43 -8.10 8.84
CA THR A 138 -15.09 -8.46 9.32
C THR A 138 -15.16 -9.31 10.58
N LYS A 139 -16.00 -8.93 11.56
CA LYS A 139 -16.22 -9.67 12.80
C LYS A 139 -16.74 -11.09 12.54
N ASN A 140 -17.62 -11.23 11.57
CA ASN A 140 -18.23 -12.53 11.21
C ASN A 140 -17.43 -13.29 10.13
N MET A 141 -16.20 -12.86 9.81
CA MET A 141 -15.30 -13.50 8.83
C MET A 141 -15.95 -13.72 7.44
N MET A 142 -16.76 -12.76 6.98
CA MET A 142 -17.43 -12.80 5.68
C MET A 142 -16.48 -12.42 4.54
N ASN A 143 -15.33 -13.10 4.46
CA ASN A 143 -14.25 -12.74 3.55
C ASN A 143 -14.63 -12.98 2.08
N ARG A 144 -15.49 -13.99 1.79
CA ARG A 144 -15.98 -14.26 0.46
C ARG A 144 -16.82 -13.11 -0.06
N GLU A 145 -17.77 -12.65 0.74
CA GLU A 145 -18.69 -11.57 0.41
C GLU A 145 -17.91 -10.25 0.23
N LEU A 146 -16.96 -9.97 1.11
CA LEU A 146 -16.07 -8.81 0.97
C LEU A 146 -15.25 -8.84 -0.32
N ALA A 147 -14.75 -10.02 -0.73
CA ALA A 147 -14.03 -10.19 -1.98
C ALA A 147 -14.93 -9.94 -3.21
N ILE A 148 -16.14 -10.49 -3.21
CA ILE A 148 -17.10 -10.32 -4.29
C ILE A 148 -17.50 -8.84 -4.43
N ILE A 149 -17.85 -8.19 -3.32
CA ILE A 149 -18.21 -6.76 -3.30
C ILE A 149 -17.05 -5.91 -3.81
N GLY A 150 -15.82 -6.18 -3.37
CA GLY A 150 -14.63 -5.46 -3.80
C GLY A 150 -14.38 -5.59 -5.30
N ALA A 151 -14.50 -6.80 -5.86
CA ALA A 151 -14.33 -7.03 -7.28
C ALA A 151 -15.42 -6.33 -8.11
N ILE A 152 -16.69 -6.41 -7.71
CA ILE A 152 -17.81 -5.72 -8.39
C ILE A 152 -17.61 -4.20 -8.32
N ALA A 153 -17.22 -3.67 -7.17
CA ALA A 153 -16.96 -2.23 -7.00
C ALA A 153 -15.85 -1.73 -7.91
N LEU A 154 -14.76 -2.50 -8.04
CA LEU A 154 -13.65 -2.16 -8.95
C LEU A 154 -14.08 -2.24 -10.42
N LEU A 155 -14.84 -3.26 -10.82
CA LEU A 155 -15.33 -3.40 -12.18
C LEU A 155 -16.28 -2.25 -12.55
N CYS A 156 -17.25 -1.94 -11.69
CA CYS A 156 -18.19 -0.85 -11.93
C CYS A 156 -17.48 0.51 -11.97
N SER A 157 -16.64 0.81 -10.98
CA SER A 157 -15.96 2.10 -10.90
C SER A 157 -14.92 2.26 -12.02
N GLY A 158 -14.15 1.24 -12.32
CA GLY A 158 -13.18 1.25 -13.41
C GLY A 158 -13.85 1.32 -14.78
N GLY A 159 -14.96 0.62 -14.98
CA GLY A 159 -15.76 0.68 -16.21
C GLY A 159 -16.32 2.07 -16.47
N VAL A 160 -16.96 2.67 -15.45
CA VAL A 160 -17.51 4.04 -15.57
C VAL A 160 -16.39 5.07 -15.74
N ALA A 161 -15.30 4.96 -15.01
CA ALA A 161 -14.15 5.86 -15.18
C ALA A 161 -13.56 5.78 -16.59
N THR A 162 -13.42 4.57 -17.14
CA THR A 162 -12.96 4.35 -18.51
C THR A 162 -13.92 4.99 -19.53
N PHE A 163 -15.22 4.79 -19.34
CA PHE A 163 -16.26 5.39 -20.18
C PHE A 163 -16.15 6.93 -20.14
N LEU A 164 -16.13 7.53 -18.97
CA LEU A 164 -16.01 8.98 -18.82
C LEU A 164 -14.69 9.53 -19.41
N ALA A 165 -13.57 8.84 -19.20
CA ALA A 165 -12.28 9.24 -19.77
C ALA A 165 -12.30 9.19 -21.30
N PHE A 166 -12.96 8.20 -21.91
CA PHE A 166 -13.13 8.09 -23.35
C PHE A 166 -13.95 9.23 -23.94
N TYR A 167 -14.99 9.70 -23.22
CA TYR A 167 -15.80 10.87 -23.62
C TYR A 167 -15.18 12.22 -23.26
N GLY A 168 -13.93 12.26 -22.79
CA GLY A 168 -13.19 13.51 -22.57
C GLY A 168 -13.48 14.21 -21.24
N PHE A 169 -14.04 13.51 -20.24
CA PHE A 169 -14.26 14.08 -18.90
C PHE A 169 -12.98 14.31 -18.10
N SER A 170 -11.80 14.04 -18.68
CA SER A 170 -10.51 14.39 -18.10
C SER A 170 -10.37 13.85 -16.65
N TYR A 171 -9.81 14.64 -15.72
CA TYR A 171 -9.64 14.28 -14.31
C TYR A 171 -10.95 13.95 -13.57
N TRP A 172 -12.09 14.39 -14.05
CA TRP A 172 -13.39 14.03 -13.50
C TRP A 172 -13.67 12.53 -13.56
N SER A 173 -13.12 11.83 -14.55
CA SER A 173 -13.24 10.37 -14.64
C SER A 173 -12.65 9.66 -13.41
N LEU A 174 -11.52 10.15 -12.88
CA LEU A 174 -10.89 9.62 -11.68
C LEU A 174 -11.67 10.01 -10.41
N ALA A 175 -12.25 11.20 -10.37
CA ALA A 175 -13.09 11.64 -9.27
C ALA A 175 -14.38 10.78 -9.17
N TRP A 176 -15.04 10.53 -10.30
CA TRP A 176 -16.19 9.62 -10.37
C TRP A 176 -15.81 8.18 -10.01
N GLN A 177 -14.64 7.70 -10.45
CA GLN A 177 -14.16 6.37 -10.09
C GLN A 177 -14.18 6.16 -8.57
N GLN A 178 -13.69 7.13 -7.81
CA GLN A 178 -13.65 7.04 -6.36
C GLN A 178 -15.05 7.01 -5.73
N ILE A 179 -15.94 7.89 -6.17
CA ILE A 179 -17.31 7.95 -5.65
C ILE A 179 -18.09 6.66 -5.95
N ILE A 180 -18.02 6.17 -7.19
CA ILE A 180 -18.72 4.95 -7.59
C ILE A 180 -18.16 3.75 -6.84
N TYR A 181 -16.83 3.65 -6.70
CA TYR A 181 -16.19 2.56 -5.95
C TYR A 181 -16.76 2.46 -4.53
N ILE A 182 -16.78 3.57 -3.78
CA ILE A 182 -17.26 3.59 -2.40
C ILE A 182 -18.77 3.33 -2.33
N THR A 183 -19.54 3.88 -3.27
CA THR A 183 -20.99 3.69 -3.35
C THR A 183 -21.34 2.23 -3.55
N VAL A 184 -20.73 1.57 -4.53
CA VAL A 184 -20.96 0.15 -4.82
C VAL A 184 -20.50 -0.74 -3.66
N LEU A 185 -19.36 -0.43 -3.03
CA LEU A 185 -18.92 -1.11 -1.80
C LEU A 185 -19.98 -1.05 -0.71
N ASN A 186 -20.57 0.12 -0.48
CA ASN A 186 -21.56 0.30 0.58
C ASN A 186 -22.87 -0.39 0.24
N ILE A 187 -23.36 -0.32 -1.00
CA ILE A 187 -24.54 -1.05 -1.45
C ILE A 187 -24.34 -2.56 -1.22
N GLY A 188 -23.18 -3.10 -1.61
CA GLY A 188 -22.86 -4.51 -1.41
C GLY A 188 -22.81 -4.90 0.08
N ARG A 189 -22.14 -4.09 0.91
CA ARG A 189 -22.07 -4.29 2.36
C ARG A 189 -23.47 -4.27 2.99
N TYR A 190 -24.30 -3.32 2.61
CA TYR A 190 -25.68 -3.22 3.06
C TYR A 190 -26.50 -4.43 2.65
N TYR A 191 -26.32 -4.95 1.43
CA TYR A 191 -27.04 -6.13 0.93
C TYR A 191 -26.72 -7.41 1.71
N TYR A 192 -25.42 -7.67 1.95
CA TYR A 192 -24.99 -8.90 2.63
C TYR A 192 -25.11 -8.86 4.15
N THR A 193 -25.24 -7.70 4.76
CA THR A 193 -25.34 -7.57 6.21
C THR A 193 -26.81 -7.58 6.64
N PRO A 194 -27.24 -8.47 7.56
CA PRO A 194 -28.63 -8.49 8.07
C PRO A 194 -28.90 -7.34 9.03
N TRP A 195 -27.87 -6.77 9.67
CA TRP A 195 -27.99 -5.65 10.59
C TRP A 195 -28.42 -4.38 9.87
N ARG A 196 -29.28 -3.59 10.55
CA ARG A 196 -29.74 -2.27 10.10
C ARG A 196 -29.63 -1.27 11.22
N PRO A 197 -29.25 0.01 10.95
CA PRO A 197 -29.19 1.05 11.96
C PRO A 197 -30.58 1.37 12.49
N SER A 198 -30.71 1.47 13.81
CA SER A 198 -31.91 1.95 14.50
C SER A 198 -31.83 3.48 14.67
N TRP A 199 -33.00 4.13 14.71
CA TRP A 199 -33.09 5.57 15.05
C TRP A 199 -32.92 5.83 16.55
N HIS A 200 -33.15 4.84 17.41
CA HIS A 200 -32.88 4.92 18.84
C HIS A 200 -31.42 4.54 19.09
N PHE A 201 -30.58 5.51 19.43
CA PHE A 201 -29.18 5.28 19.71
C PHE A 201 -28.70 6.08 20.92
N THR A 202 -27.68 5.54 21.58
CA THR A 202 -26.98 6.17 22.69
C THR A 202 -25.50 6.28 22.34
N PHE A 203 -24.86 7.35 22.80
CA PHE A 203 -23.41 7.51 22.60
C PHE A 203 -22.56 6.78 23.64
N GLU A 204 -23.16 6.11 24.60
CA GLU A 204 -22.43 5.38 25.64
C GLU A 204 -21.44 4.34 25.10
N PRO A 205 -21.79 3.48 24.11
CA PRO A 205 -20.85 2.56 23.50
C PRO A 205 -19.66 3.27 22.85
N VAL A 206 -19.90 4.37 22.15
CA VAL A 206 -18.84 5.20 21.53
C VAL A 206 -17.90 5.74 22.59
N ARG A 207 -18.41 6.27 23.71
CA ARG A 207 -17.60 6.79 24.82
C ARG A 207 -16.68 5.72 25.40
N LYS A 208 -17.16 4.49 25.56
CA LYS A 208 -16.35 3.34 26.05
C LYS A 208 -15.22 2.98 25.10
N MET A 209 -15.46 3.07 23.79
CA MET A 209 -14.50 2.73 22.74
C MET A 209 -13.58 3.92 22.37
N PHE A 210 -13.92 5.15 22.76
CA PHE A 210 -13.29 6.37 22.27
C PHE A 210 -11.78 6.42 22.52
N GLY A 211 -11.34 6.13 23.73
CA GLY A 211 -9.92 6.16 24.08
C GLY A 211 -9.05 5.19 23.29
N PHE A 212 -9.57 3.98 23.01
CA PHE A 212 -8.91 3.01 22.14
C PHE A 212 -8.91 3.47 20.68
N SER A 213 -10.06 3.93 20.19
CA SER A 213 -10.26 4.36 18.81
C SER A 213 -9.37 5.54 18.43
N VAL A 214 -9.23 6.54 19.30
CA VAL A 214 -8.40 7.73 19.07
C VAL A 214 -6.92 7.37 18.99
N LYS A 215 -6.43 6.46 19.82
CA LYS A 215 -5.02 6.00 19.75
C LYS A 215 -4.71 5.34 18.41
N ILE A 216 -5.58 4.46 17.93
CA ILE A 216 -5.44 3.81 16.62
C ILE A 216 -5.51 4.87 15.51
N LEU A 217 -6.46 5.79 15.60
CA LEU A 217 -6.64 6.86 14.63
C LEU A 217 -5.37 7.72 14.48
N ILE A 218 -4.81 8.21 15.58
CA ILE A 218 -3.58 9.01 15.56
C ILE A 218 -2.44 8.23 14.93
N THR A 219 -2.28 6.96 15.31
CA THR A 219 -1.25 6.08 14.74
C THR A 219 -1.41 5.93 13.22
N ASN A 220 -2.64 5.72 12.75
CA ASN A 220 -2.91 5.57 11.32
C ASN A 220 -2.72 6.88 10.54
N ILE A 221 -3.07 8.02 11.11
CA ILE A 221 -2.80 9.33 10.49
C ILE A 221 -1.30 9.56 10.36
N ILE A 222 -0.52 9.30 11.42
CA ILE A 222 0.93 9.42 11.40
C ILE A 222 1.53 8.51 10.31
N ASN A 223 1.11 7.26 10.23
CA ASN A 223 1.56 6.33 9.20
C ASN A 223 1.20 6.80 7.79
N THR A 224 -0.03 7.30 7.60
CA THR A 224 -0.49 7.82 6.30
C THR A 224 0.30 9.05 5.88
N LEU A 225 0.55 9.98 6.80
CA LEU A 225 1.39 11.13 6.54
C LEU A 225 2.82 10.69 6.17
N SER A 226 3.41 9.78 6.94
CA SER A 226 4.76 9.25 6.68
C SER A 226 4.90 8.68 5.27
N ASN A 227 3.92 7.90 4.84
CA ASN A 227 3.96 7.22 3.55
C ASN A 227 3.63 8.13 2.35
N ASN A 228 2.93 9.24 2.57
CA ASN A 228 2.42 10.09 1.48
C ASN A 228 2.93 11.53 1.52
N ILE A 229 3.86 11.85 2.41
CA ILE A 229 4.36 13.23 2.63
C ILE A 229 4.99 13.81 1.34
N LEU A 230 5.66 12.97 0.55
CA LEU A 230 6.24 13.39 -0.72
C LEU A 230 5.17 13.84 -1.72
N THR A 231 4.08 13.07 -1.85
CA THR A 231 2.99 13.41 -2.78
C THR A 231 2.38 14.77 -2.43
N LEU A 232 2.18 15.03 -1.12
CA LEU A 232 1.67 16.31 -0.64
C LEU A 232 2.59 17.48 -1.01
N LEU A 233 3.87 17.33 -0.66
CA LEU A 233 4.85 18.41 -0.86
C LEU A 233 5.16 18.62 -2.34
N PHE A 234 5.23 17.55 -3.13
CA PHE A 234 5.43 17.66 -4.57
C PHE A 234 4.30 18.42 -5.26
N GLY A 235 3.06 18.27 -4.80
CA GLY A 235 1.93 19.04 -5.31
C GLY A 235 2.09 20.55 -5.11
N ARG A 236 2.82 20.97 -4.07
CA ARG A 236 3.12 22.39 -3.80
C ARG A 236 4.39 22.88 -4.47
N LEU A 237 5.42 22.04 -4.56
CA LEU A 237 6.78 22.44 -4.92
C LEU A 237 7.09 22.27 -6.41
N TYR A 238 6.37 21.40 -7.12
CA TYR A 238 6.65 21.05 -8.51
C TYR A 238 5.43 21.23 -9.40
N PRO A 239 5.62 21.35 -10.73
CA PRO A 239 4.52 21.41 -11.69
C PRO A 239 3.58 20.18 -11.58
N ILE A 240 2.27 20.38 -11.75
CA ILE A 240 1.25 19.34 -11.59
C ILE A 240 1.49 18.11 -12.47
N LYS A 241 2.08 18.30 -13.67
CA LYS A 241 2.51 17.21 -14.56
C LYS A 241 3.51 16.29 -13.86
N ALA A 242 4.55 16.86 -13.24
CA ALA A 242 5.59 16.09 -12.54
C ALA A 242 5.01 15.31 -11.33
N VAL A 243 4.01 15.89 -10.67
CA VAL A 243 3.26 15.18 -9.60
C VAL A 243 2.49 13.99 -10.16
N GLY A 244 1.90 14.12 -11.34
CA GLY A 244 1.24 13.02 -12.04
C GLY A 244 2.21 11.90 -12.41
N ASP A 245 3.37 12.24 -13.00
CA ASP A 245 4.42 11.29 -13.34
C ASP A 245 4.92 10.55 -12.10
N TYR A 246 5.17 11.27 -11.00
CA TYR A 246 5.52 10.68 -9.72
C TYR A 246 4.41 9.77 -9.17
N SER A 247 3.16 10.21 -9.22
CA SER A 247 2.03 9.43 -8.71
C SER A 247 1.87 8.10 -9.43
N GLN A 248 2.06 8.07 -10.74
CA GLN A 248 2.06 6.82 -11.52
C GLN A 248 3.27 5.95 -11.21
N ALA A 249 4.46 6.50 -11.17
CA ALA A 249 5.67 5.78 -10.79
C ALA A 249 5.53 5.16 -9.38
N TYR A 250 5.04 5.93 -8.42
CA TYR A 250 4.78 5.47 -7.05
C TYR A 250 3.72 4.37 -6.99
N LYS A 251 2.64 4.50 -7.78
CA LYS A 251 1.58 3.48 -7.88
C LYS A 251 2.15 2.13 -8.33
N TRP A 252 2.92 2.10 -9.43
CA TRP A 252 3.50 0.87 -9.94
C TRP A 252 4.52 0.27 -9.00
N ASN A 253 5.39 1.10 -8.41
CA ASN A 253 6.33 0.68 -7.38
C ASN A 253 5.61 0.05 -6.17
N THR A 254 4.56 0.71 -5.67
CA THR A 254 3.79 0.21 -4.51
C THR A 254 3.06 -1.09 -4.82
N MET A 255 2.48 -1.24 -6.01
CA MET A 255 1.83 -2.48 -6.43
C MET A 255 2.81 -3.67 -6.43
N ALA A 256 4.02 -3.47 -6.95
CA ALA A 256 5.04 -4.51 -7.01
C ALA A 256 5.60 -4.85 -5.61
N SER A 257 5.95 -3.84 -4.82
CA SER A 257 6.51 -4.04 -3.48
C SER A 257 5.49 -4.60 -2.48
N ALA A 258 4.21 -4.20 -2.59
CA ALA A 258 3.14 -4.68 -1.72
C ALA A 258 2.90 -6.18 -1.85
N PHE A 259 3.11 -6.77 -3.03
CA PHE A 259 2.99 -8.21 -3.20
C PHE A 259 3.93 -8.97 -2.25
N VAL A 260 5.19 -8.56 -2.19
CA VAL A 260 6.18 -9.17 -1.29
C VAL A 260 5.93 -8.78 0.16
N ALA A 261 5.67 -7.49 0.43
CA ALA A 261 5.44 -6.98 1.78
C ALA A 261 4.24 -7.64 2.46
N ASN A 262 3.14 -7.86 1.73
CA ASN A 262 1.94 -8.52 2.25
C ASN A 262 2.20 -10.00 2.54
N ALA A 263 2.91 -10.71 1.65
CA ALA A 263 3.28 -12.11 1.87
C ALA A 263 4.14 -12.27 3.13
N VAL A 264 5.11 -11.39 3.32
CA VAL A 264 5.99 -11.37 4.50
C VAL A 264 5.20 -10.97 5.76
N GLY A 265 4.40 -9.90 5.69
CA GLY A 265 3.68 -9.35 6.84
C GLY A 265 2.66 -10.32 7.46
N GLN A 266 1.97 -11.11 6.63
CA GLN A 266 1.00 -12.11 7.10
C GLN A 266 1.64 -13.20 7.97
N VAL A 267 2.90 -13.53 7.74
CA VAL A 267 3.63 -14.60 8.44
C VAL A 267 4.51 -14.04 9.55
N ALA A 268 5.09 -12.86 9.36
CA ALA A 268 6.12 -12.31 10.24
C ALA A 268 5.62 -12.09 11.67
N GLN A 269 4.51 -11.39 11.85
CA GLN A 269 4.01 -11.04 13.18
C GLN A 269 3.63 -12.27 14.04
N PRO A 270 2.81 -13.23 13.57
CA PRO A 270 2.46 -14.41 14.36
C PRO A 270 3.67 -15.27 14.69
N VAL A 271 4.59 -15.47 13.73
CA VAL A 271 5.77 -16.32 13.92
C VAL A 271 6.75 -15.66 14.89
N LEU A 272 7.02 -14.36 14.76
CA LEU A 272 7.89 -13.65 15.70
C LEU A 272 7.30 -13.60 17.12
N ALA A 273 6.00 -13.43 17.24
CA ALA A 273 5.31 -13.45 18.52
C ALA A 273 5.40 -14.83 19.22
N SER A 274 5.34 -15.93 18.46
CA SER A 274 5.42 -17.28 19.00
C SER A 274 6.81 -17.66 19.53
N VAL A 275 7.87 -16.98 19.11
CA VAL A 275 9.27 -17.27 19.48
C VAL A 275 9.91 -16.17 20.30
N LYS A 276 9.17 -15.15 20.75
CA LYS A 276 9.72 -13.96 21.42
C LYS A 276 10.49 -14.26 22.70
N GLU A 277 10.10 -15.30 23.45
CA GLU A 277 10.73 -15.68 24.73
C GLU A 277 12.01 -16.48 24.52
N GLU A 278 12.22 -17.05 23.33
CA GLU A 278 13.40 -17.84 22.96
C GLU A 278 14.39 -17.00 22.14
N HIS A 279 15.23 -16.17 22.79
CA HIS A 279 16.10 -15.19 22.11
C HIS A 279 16.91 -15.77 20.93
N GLY A 280 17.59 -16.90 21.09
CA GLY A 280 18.39 -17.51 20.01
C GLY A 280 17.55 -18.06 18.85
N ARG A 281 16.31 -18.51 19.13
CA ARG A 281 15.36 -18.98 18.11
C ARG A 281 14.74 -17.79 17.38
N SER A 282 14.42 -16.71 18.09
CA SER A 282 13.89 -15.47 17.50
C SER A 282 14.85 -14.89 16.45
N VAL A 283 16.14 -14.81 16.73
CA VAL A 283 17.16 -14.37 15.77
C VAL A 283 17.23 -15.29 14.55
N ARG A 284 17.26 -16.62 14.74
CA ARG A 284 17.31 -17.58 13.63
C ARG A 284 16.09 -17.47 12.71
N VAL A 285 14.90 -17.36 13.30
CA VAL A 285 13.64 -17.19 12.56
C VAL A 285 13.65 -15.88 11.79
N PHE A 286 14.04 -14.78 12.43
CA PHE A 286 14.12 -13.48 11.78
C PHE A 286 15.09 -13.49 10.58
N ARG A 287 16.28 -14.08 10.74
CA ARG A 287 17.27 -14.25 9.68
C ARG A 287 16.72 -15.07 8.50
N LYS A 288 15.98 -16.15 8.78
CA LYS A 288 15.33 -16.92 7.72
C LYS A 288 14.33 -16.08 6.94
N MET A 289 13.54 -15.26 7.65
CA MET A 289 12.60 -14.32 7.03
C MET A 289 13.31 -13.23 6.22
N LEU A 290 14.46 -12.71 6.69
CA LEU A 290 15.27 -11.77 5.92
C LEU A 290 15.75 -12.38 4.59
N ARG A 291 16.28 -13.62 4.61
CA ARG A 291 16.70 -14.34 3.40
C ARG A 291 15.57 -14.57 2.42
N PHE A 292 14.40 -14.98 2.93
CA PHE A 292 13.19 -15.15 2.11
C PHE A 292 12.74 -13.83 1.49
N THR A 293 12.73 -12.76 2.28
CA THR A 293 12.37 -11.40 1.80
C THR A 293 13.33 -10.94 0.72
N ALA A 294 14.63 -11.09 0.92
CA ALA A 294 15.66 -10.74 -0.06
C ALA A 294 15.49 -11.54 -1.36
N PHE A 295 15.24 -12.85 -1.24
CA PHE A 295 15.04 -13.76 -2.37
C PHE A 295 13.90 -13.33 -3.29
N LEU A 296 12.81 -12.78 -2.75
CA LEU A 296 11.66 -12.34 -3.53
C LEU A 296 11.74 -10.86 -3.93
N SER A 297 12.16 -9.98 -3.02
CA SER A 297 12.05 -8.54 -3.20
C SER A 297 13.04 -7.99 -4.21
N PHE A 298 14.32 -8.38 -4.14
CA PHE A 298 15.33 -7.83 -5.03
C PHE A 298 15.07 -8.17 -6.51
N PRO A 299 14.82 -9.44 -6.92
CA PRO A 299 14.57 -9.72 -8.33
C PRO A 299 13.28 -9.08 -8.84
N ALA A 300 12.23 -9.01 -8.01
CA ALA A 300 10.97 -8.38 -8.41
C ALA A 300 11.14 -6.87 -8.68
N MET A 301 11.77 -6.15 -7.75
CA MET A 301 11.88 -4.70 -7.83
C MET A 301 12.97 -4.25 -8.80
N PHE A 302 14.15 -4.90 -8.81
CA PHE A 302 15.20 -4.60 -9.79
C PHE A 302 14.79 -5.04 -11.19
N GLY A 303 14.02 -6.13 -11.30
CA GLY A 303 13.41 -6.56 -12.55
C GLY A 303 12.46 -5.50 -13.11
N LEU A 304 11.57 -4.94 -12.26
CA LEU A 304 10.70 -3.83 -12.67
C LEU A 304 11.52 -2.59 -13.07
N ALA A 305 12.61 -2.30 -12.37
CA ALA A 305 13.48 -1.17 -12.70
C ALA A 305 14.09 -1.27 -14.10
N ILE A 306 14.60 -2.44 -14.51
CA ILE A 306 15.23 -2.61 -15.85
C ILE A 306 14.22 -2.63 -16.99
N ILE A 307 12.97 -3.07 -16.73
CA ILE A 307 11.90 -3.09 -17.75
C ILE A 307 11.02 -1.85 -17.72
N SER A 308 11.28 -0.89 -16.84
CA SER A 308 10.41 0.27 -16.59
C SER A 308 10.09 1.07 -17.85
N ASN A 309 11.07 1.25 -18.73
CA ASN A 309 10.88 1.98 -19.98
C ASN A 309 9.91 1.25 -20.93
N GLU A 310 10.15 -0.04 -21.18
CA GLU A 310 9.29 -0.87 -22.04
C GLU A 310 7.91 -1.04 -21.41
N PHE A 311 7.87 -1.23 -20.09
CA PHE A 311 6.63 -1.35 -19.35
C PHE A 311 5.76 -0.10 -19.48
N ILE A 312 6.31 1.09 -19.25
CA ILE A 312 5.59 2.36 -19.38
C ILE A 312 5.13 2.59 -20.80
N LEU A 313 6.04 2.40 -21.78
CA LEU A 313 5.70 2.63 -23.21
C LEU A 313 4.61 1.69 -23.72
N LEU A 314 4.68 0.41 -23.38
CA LEU A 314 3.70 -0.60 -23.82
C LEU A 314 2.37 -0.48 -23.08
N THR A 315 2.39 -0.11 -21.80
CA THR A 315 1.17 -0.05 -20.98
C THR A 315 0.46 1.29 -21.11
N ILE A 316 1.06 2.40 -20.67
CA ILE A 316 0.41 3.70 -20.56
C ILE A 316 0.86 4.72 -21.63
N GLY A 317 1.95 4.41 -22.36
CA GLY A 317 2.34 5.15 -23.58
C GLY A 317 3.37 6.26 -23.36
N LYS A 318 3.78 6.89 -24.48
CA LYS A 318 4.89 7.84 -24.55
C LYS A 318 4.71 9.11 -23.68
N ARG A 319 3.48 9.49 -23.37
CA ARG A 319 3.18 10.66 -22.52
C ARG A 319 3.77 10.58 -21.12
N TRP A 320 4.12 9.36 -20.66
CA TRP A 320 4.59 9.03 -19.32
C TRP A 320 6.09 8.74 -19.24
N LEU A 321 6.88 9.10 -20.27
CA LEU A 321 8.31 8.83 -20.28
C LEU A 321 9.05 9.50 -19.12
N ASP A 322 8.58 10.66 -18.66
CA ASP A 322 9.15 11.36 -17.50
C ASP A 322 8.95 10.59 -16.18
N ALA A 323 7.98 9.66 -16.13
CA ALA A 323 7.78 8.77 -14.99
C ALA A 323 8.81 7.61 -14.92
N VAL A 324 9.49 7.28 -16.03
CA VAL A 324 10.44 6.15 -16.08
C VAL A 324 11.59 6.30 -15.09
N PRO A 325 12.38 7.40 -15.09
CA PRO A 325 13.47 7.56 -14.12
C PRO A 325 12.97 7.58 -12.68
N LEU A 326 11.78 8.16 -12.44
CA LEU A 326 11.17 8.15 -11.11
C LEU A 326 10.82 6.72 -10.66
N LEU A 327 10.25 5.90 -11.56
CA LEU A 327 9.95 4.49 -11.29
C LEU A 327 11.22 3.69 -10.99
N GLN A 328 12.28 3.88 -11.77
CA GLN A 328 13.56 3.22 -11.54
C GLN A 328 14.13 3.51 -10.15
N MET A 329 14.17 4.79 -9.77
CA MET A 329 14.64 5.21 -8.44
C MET A 329 13.76 4.64 -7.32
N LEU A 330 12.44 4.74 -7.48
CA LEU A 330 11.49 4.20 -6.50
C LEU A 330 11.58 2.68 -6.36
N CYS A 331 11.86 1.94 -7.44
CA CYS A 331 12.05 0.49 -7.38
C CYS A 331 13.29 0.10 -6.57
N ILE A 332 14.36 0.89 -6.63
CA ILE A 332 15.54 0.66 -5.77
C ILE A 332 15.16 0.75 -4.29
N GLY A 333 14.43 1.79 -3.89
CA GLY A 333 13.91 1.91 -2.52
C GLY A 333 12.83 0.88 -2.18
N GLY A 334 11.96 0.62 -3.14
CA GLY A 334 10.86 -0.35 -3.03
C GLY A 334 11.33 -1.77 -2.72
N ALA A 335 12.53 -2.14 -3.18
CA ALA A 335 13.16 -3.41 -2.85
C ALA A 335 13.39 -3.61 -1.35
N PHE A 336 13.50 -2.52 -0.60
CA PHE A 336 13.74 -2.54 0.85
C PHE A 336 12.46 -2.37 1.69
N VAL A 337 11.33 -2.02 1.09
CA VAL A 337 10.04 -1.85 1.80
C VAL A 337 9.61 -3.11 2.57
N PRO A 338 9.70 -4.35 2.04
CA PRO A 338 9.35 -5.54 2.80
C PRO A 338 10.23 -5.78 4.03
N PHE A 339 11.47 -5.30 4.02
CA PHE A 339 12.37 -5.36 5.19
C PHE A 339 11.88 -4.46 6.32
N TYR A 340 11.37 -3.26 6.00
CA TYR A 340 10.72 -2.41 7.01
C TYR A 340 9.61 -3.16 7.74
N THR A 341 8.77 -3.88 6.99
CA THR A 341 7.68 -4.69 7.57
C THR A 341 8.22 -5.71 8.57
N LEU A 342 9.33 -6.38 8.25
CA LEU A 342 9.97 -7.33 9.17
C LEU A 342 10.47 -6.67 10.45
N TYR A 343 11.24 -5.60 10.33
CA TYR A 343 11.81 -4.89 11.47
C TYR A 343 10.73 -4.29 12.38
N GLN A 344 9.71 -3.69 11.79
CA GLN A 344 8.56 -3.13 12.52
C GLN A 344 7.82 -4.23 13.31
N ASN A 345 7.65 -5.41 12.71
CA ASN A 345 7.03 -6.55 13.39
C ASN A 345 7.86 -7.07 14.57
N VAL A 346 9.20 -6.95 14.55
CA VAL A 346 10.04 -7.26 15.73
C VAL A 346 9.68 -6.35 16.90
N ALA A 347 9.58 -5.04 16.67
CA ALA A 347 9.22 -4.11 17.73
C ALA A 347 7.79 -4.36 18.26
N ILE A 348 6.83 -4.55 17.36
CA ILE A 348 5.42 -4.76 17.71
C ILE A 348 5.22 -6.09 18.45
N SER A 349 5.82 -7.20 17.99
CA SER A 349 5.68 -8.53 18.62
C SER A 349 6.32 -8.60 20.01
N ASN A 350 7.32 -7.76 20.28
CA ASN A 350 7.93 -7.63 21.61
C ASN A 350 7.23 -6.58 22.50
N GLY A 351 6.08 -6.04 22.08
CA GLY A 351 5.30 -5.08 22.87
C GLY A 351 5.86 -3.66 22.89
N ARG A 352 6.85 -3.35 22.02
CA ARG A 352 7.53 -2.05 21.96
C ARG A 352 6.91 -1.15 20.87
N SER A 353 5.59 -0.98 20.93
CA SER A 353 4.86 -0.07 20.04
C SER A 353 5.25 1.40 20.22
N ASP A 354 5.79 1.76 21.39
CA ASP A 354 6.41 3.05 21.68
C ASP A 354 7.57 3.35 20.71
N ILE A 355 8.50 2.41 20.55
CA ILE A 355 9.64 2.54 19.63
C ILE A 355 9.16 2.68 18.19
N TYR A 356 8.19 1.84 17.79
CA TYR A 356 7.59 1.91 16.45
C TYR A 356 7.05 3.32 16.15
N MET A 357 6.28 3.91 17.08
CA MET A 357 5.72 5.25 16.92
C MET A 357 6.81 6.32 16.84
N PHE A 358 7.77 6.33 17.78
CA PHE A 358 8.83 7.34 17.81
C PHE A 358 9.74 7.27 16.58
N CYS A 359 10.06 6.06 16.07
CA CYS A 359 10.86 5.92 14.85
C CYS A 359 10.13 6.46 13.62
N ASN A 360 8.83 6.22 13.50
CA ASN A 360 8.05 6.76 12.39
C ASN A 360 7.96 8.29 12.46
N ILE A 361 7.75 8.87 13.64
CA ILE A 361 7.74 10.33 13.81
C ILE A 361 9.12 10.93 13.46
N ALA A 362 10.20 10.35 13.96
CA ALA A 362 11.56 10.81 13.66
C ALA A 362 11.85 10.71 12.16
N GLN A 363 11.41 9.64 11.49
CA GLN A 363 11.53 9.48 10.05
C GLN A 363 10.82 10.62 9.30
N ILE A 364 9.58 10.95 9.67
CA ILE A 364 8.82 12.05 9.03
C ILE A 364 9.53 13.38 9.21
N VAL A 365 9.97 13.68 10.43
CA VAL A 365 10.66 14.95 10.72
C VAL A 365 11.92 15.09 9.87
N LEU A 366 12.74 14.02 9.80
CA LEU A 366 13.96 14.05 8.99
C LEU A 366 13.66 14.11 7.48
N GLN A 367 12.61 13.44 7.01
CA GLN A 367 12.13 13.57 5.62
C GLN A 367 11.75 15.01 5.29
N LEU A 368 11.03 15.70 6.18
CA LEU A 368 10.67 17.11 5.99
C LEU A 368 11.90 18.00 5.92
N VAL A 369 12.89 17.78 6.79
CA VAL A 369 14.15 18.52 6.77
C VAL A 369 14.89 18.30 5.45
N ILE A 370 15.02 17.05 5.00
CA ILE A 370 15.66 16.70 3.73
C ILE A 370 14.95 17.38 2.55
N ILE A 371 13.62 17.34 2.51
CA ILE A 371 12.84 17.99 1.46
C ILE A 371 13.12 19.50 1.47
N GLY A 372 13.13 20.14 2.65
CA GLY A 372 13.41 21.56 2.80
C GLY A 372 14.80 21.97 2.26
N PHE A 373 15.80 21.09 2.36
CA PHE A 373 17.15 21.37 1.84
C PHE A 373 17.31 21.10 0.34
N PHE A 374 16.64 20.07 -0.19
CA PHE A 374 16.91 19.54 -1.53
C PHE A 374 15.84 19.84 -2.58
N TYR A 375 14.70 20.47 -2.23
CA TYR A 375 13.57 20.65 -3.16
C TYR A 375 13.93 21.46 -4.43
N HIS A 376 14.92 22.37 -4.37
CA HIS A 376 15.33 23.21 -5.54
C HIS A 376 16.13 22.42 -6.59
N LEU A 377 16.59 21.21 -6.27
CA LEU A 377 17.38 20.41 -7.21
C LEU A 377 16.53 19.60 -8.21
N GLY A 378 15.21 19.79 -8.18
CA GLY A 378 14.26 19.12 -9.07
C GLY A 378 13.75 17.78 -8.54
N ILE A 379 12.64 17.31 -9.12
CA ILE A 379 11.90 16.15 -8.63
C ILE A 379 12.71 14.85 -8.68
N ASN A 380 13.51 14.63 -9.73
CA ASN A 380 14.34 13.43 -9.87
C ASN A 380 15.37 13.32 -8.75
N THR A 381 16.11 14.41 -8.48
CA THR A 381 17.08 14.46 -7.40
C THR A 381 16.40 14.25 -6.05
N MET A 382 15.22 14.86 -5.87
CA MET A 382 14.45 14.73 -4.64
C MET A 382 14.02 13.28 -4.38
N VAL A 383 13.51 12.57 -5.40
CA VAL A 383 13.14 11.16 -5.31
C VAL A 383 14.37 10.28 -5.05
N MET A 384 15.51 10.60 -5.66
CA MET A 384 16.77 9.89 -5.42
C MET A 384 17.22 10.05 -3.95
N VAL A 385 17.27 11.29 -3.44
CA VAL A 385 17.65 11.57 -2.05
C VAL A 385 16.70 10.90 -1.07
N TYR A 386 15.40 10.95 -1.33
CA TYR A 386 14.38 10.24 -0.54
C TYR A 386 14.61 8.72 -0.54
N THR A 387 14.90 8.14 -1.69
CA THR A 387 15.20 6.71 -1.83
C THR A 387 16.43 6.32 -1.01
N LEU A 388 17.50 7.08 -1.12
CA LEU A 388 18.73 6.86 -0.34
C LEU A 388 18.48 7.02 1.17
N PHE A 389 17.73 8.04 1.58
CA PHE A 389 17.34 8.23 2.98
C PHE A 389 16.51 7.03 3.48
N THR A 390 15.55 6.55 2.69
CA THR A 390 14.75 5.38 3.05
C THR A 390 15.64 4.16 3.27
N ILE A 391 16.59 3.89 2.37
CA ILE A 391 17.54 2.78 2.55
C ILE A 391 18.40 2.99 3.81
N ALA A 392 18.93 4.20 4.00
CA ALA A 392 19.73 4.53 5.18
C ALA A 392 18.97 4.38 6.50
N TRP A 393 17.66 4.67 6.51
CA TRP A 393 16.83 4.53 7.70
C TRP A 393 16.68 3.08 8.19
N LEU A 394 16.93 2.09 7.32
CA LEU A 394 17.00 0.68 7.74
C LEU A 394 18.14 0.42 8.74
N PHE A 395 19.21 1.19 8.75
CA PHE A 395 20.25 1.08 9.77
C PHE A 395 19.73 1.43 11.17
N VAL A 396 18.81 2.39 11.26
CA VAL A 396 18.13 2.73 12.53
C VAL A 396 17.28 1.54 13.00
N TRP A 397 16.50 0.95 12.11
CA TRP A 397 15.71 -0.25 12.42
C TRP A 397 16.58 -1.45 12.77
N GLN A 398 17.72 -1.63 12.10
CA GLN A 398 18.70 -2.67 12.44
C GLN A 398 19.28 -2.47 13.84
N TRP A 399 19.63 -1.23 14.20
CA TRP A 399 20.10 -0.92 15.54
C TRP A 399 19.05 -1.23 16.61
N ILE A 400 17.78 -0.94 16.33
CA ILE A 400 16.66 -1.27 17.21
C ILE A 400 16.51 -2.80 17.35
N ALA A 401 16.53 -3.54 16.24
CA ALA A 401 16.45 -5.00 16.26
C ALA A 401 17.63 -5.63 17.03
N HIS A 402 18.83 -5.05 16.91
CA HIS A 402 19.96 -5.44 17.73
C HIS A 402 19.68 -5.27 19.23
N ARG A 403 19.05 -4.16 19.62
CA ARG A 403 18.68 -3.90 21.01
C ARG A 403 17.57 -4.81 21.55
N ILE A 404 16.62 -5.23 20.72
CA ILE A 404 15.46 -6.02 21.12
C ILE A 404 15.76 -7.52 21.12
N ILE A 405 16.36 -8.06 20.04
CA ILE A 405 16.57 -9.50 19.84
C ILE A 405 18.03 -9.91 19.75
N GLY A 406 18.98 -8.95 19.84
CA GLY A 406 20.41 -9.25 19.76
C GLY A 406 20.95 -9.49 18.33
N LEU A 407 20.19 -9.13 17.28
CA LEU A 407 20.56 -9.35 15.88
C LEU A 407 21.81 -8.53 15.50
N ARG A 408 22.90 -9.20 15.12
CA ARG A 408 24.14 -8.52 14.74
C ARG A 408 24.08 -8.00 13.29
N PHE A 409 24.62 -6.82 13.06
CA PHE A 409 24.64 -6.19 11.73
C PHE A 409 25.32 -7.07 10.65
N TRP A 410 26.46 -7.67 10.96
CA TRP A 410 27.16 -8.55 10.03
C TRP A 410 26.37 -9.81 9.63
N GLU A 411 25.49 -10.28 10.49
CA GLU A 411 24.61 -11.42 10.16
C GLU A 411 23.58 -11.02 9.12
N VAL A 412 23.04 -9.80 9.20
CA VAL A 412 22.11 -9.26 8.21
C VAL A 412 22.80 -9.08 6.85
N ILE A 413 24.02 -8.50 6.86
CA ILE A 413 24.79 -8.35 5.62
C ILE A 413 25.04 -9.71 4.97
N LYS A 414 25.48 -10.72 5.72
CA LYS A 414 25.70 -12.07 5.21
C LYS A 414 24.44 -12.72 4.64
N ASP A 415 23.27 -12.42 5.20
CA ASP A 415 22.00 -13.00 4.76
C ASP A 415 21.39 -12.27 3.54
N VAL A 416 21.61 -10.94 3.41
CA VAL A 416 20.92 -10.09 2.41
C VAL A 416 21.81 -9.79 1.21
N MET A 417 23.09 -9.42 1.44
CA MET A 417 24.01 -8.96 0.37
C MET A 417 24.25 -9.99 -0.75
N PRO A 418 24.42 -11.29 -0.47
CA PRO A 418 24.63 -12.25 -1.56
C PRO A 418 23.46 -12.27 -2.55
N THR A 419 22.23 -12.30 -2.03
CA THR A 419 21.02 -12.29 -2.85
C THR A 419 20.85 -10.98 -3.62
N GLN A 420 21.17 -9.85 -2.99
CA GLN A 420 21.16 -8.55 -3.63
C GLN A 420 22.18 -8.46 -4.78
N CYS A 421 23.42 -8.90 -4.54
CA CYS A 421 24.47 -8.90 -5.55
C CYS A 421 24.13 -9.81 -6.74
N ILE A 422 23.59 -11.01 -6.47
CA ILE A 422 23.12 -11.92 -7.50
C ILE A 422 22.01 -11.28 -8.33
N ALA A 423 21.01 -10.68 -7.67
CA ALA A 423 19.92 -10.00 -8.38
C ALA A 423 20.46 -8.87 -9.27
N LEU A 424 21.36 -8.03 -8.76
CA LEU A 424 21.99 -6.96 -9.56
C LEU A 424 22.79 -7.50 -10.74
N LEU A 425 23.59 -8.55 -10.54
CA LEU A 425 24.34 -9.23 -11.59
C LEU A 425 23.42 -9.78 -12.69
N VAL A 426 22.36 -10.49 -12.29
CA VAL A 426 21.35 -11.02 -13.22
C VAL A 426 20.70 -9.91 -14.02
N MET A 427 20.33 -8.81 -13.38
CA MET A 427 19.70 -7.68 -14.07
C MET A 427 20.65 -6.98 -15.01
N ALA A 428 21.91 -6.76 -14.60
CA ALA A 428 22.95 -6.20 -15.47
C ALA A 428 23.21 -7.11 -16.69
N THR A 429 23.40 -8.40 -16.47
CA THR A 429 23.60 -9.38 -17.56
C THR A 429 22.42 -9.41 -18.51
N THR A 430 21.19 -9.43 -17.97
CA THR A 430 19.96 -9.40 -18.77
C THR A 430 19.88 -8.13 -19.63
N TYR A 431 20.20 -6.98 -19.04
CA TYR A 431 20.21 -5.70 -19.75
C TYR A 431 21.20 -5.73 -20.93
N PHE A 432 22.45 -6.15 -20.70
CA PHE A 432 23.47 -6.20 -21.77
C PHE A 432 23.15 -7.23 -22.86
N VAL A 433 22.68 -8.41 -22.51
CA VAL A 433 22.30 -9.47 -23.48
C VAL A 433 21.12 -9.03 -24.35
N THR A 434 20.23 -8.20 -23.84
CA THR A 434 19.04 -7.74 -24.56
C THR A 434 19.24 -6.44 -25.33
N LEU A 435 20.40 -5.77 -25.23
CA LEU A 435 20.70 -4.53 -25.97
C LEU A 435 20.48 -4.60 -27.49
N PRO A 436 20.79 -5.73 -28.18
CA PRO A 436 20.58 -5.82 -29.65
C PRO A 436 19.10 -5.89 -30.06
N LEU A 437 18.17 -6.09 -29.12
CA LEU A 437 16.77 -6.25 -29.42
C LEU A 437 16.09 -4.86 -29.54
N HIS A 438 15.54 -4.55 -30.71
CA HIS A 438 14.89 -3.26 -30.97
C HIS A 438 13.36 -3.31 -30.86
N HIS A 439 12.77 -4.51 -30.95
CA HIS A 439 11.31 -4.63 -30.88
C HIS A 439 10.83 -4.60 -29.41
N LEU A 440 10.07 -3.57 -29.07
CA LEU A 440 9.70 -3.20 -27.68
C LEU A 440 9.03 -4.35 -26.90
N LEU A 441 8.06 -5.04 -27.52
CA LEU A 441 7.36 -6.17 -26.89
C LEU A 441 8.28 -7.37 -26.68
N LEU A 442 9.08 -7.70 -27.70
CA LEU A 442 10.04 -8.78 -27.62
C LEU A 442 11.09 -8.51 -26.53
N LEU A 443 11.57 -7.26 -26.46
CA LEU A 443 12.53 -6.81 -25.46
C LEU A 443 11.98 -6.99 -24.05
N LEU A 444 10.72 -6.58 -23.80
CA LEU A 444 10.05 -6.76 -22.51
C LEU A 444 9.98 -8.24 -22.13
N ILE A 445 9.47 -9.09 -23.05
CA ILE A 445 9.30 -10.52 -22.79
C ILE A 445 10.65 -11.19 -22.55
N CYS A 446 11.65 -10.91 -23.41
CA CYS A 446 12.99 -11.47 -23.26
C CYS A 446 13.64 -11.04 -21.94
N ARG A 447 13.54 -9.77 -21.54
CA ARG A 447 14.07 -9.31 -20.25
C ARG A 447 13.46 -10.06 -19.08
N ILE A 448 12.14 -10.22 -19.07
CA ILE A 448 11.45 -10.95 -17.98
C ILE A 448 11.88 -12.41 -17.95
N LEU A 449 11.87 -13.11 -19.10
CA LEU A 449 12.19 -14.53 -19.17
C LEU A 449 13.67 -14.80 -18.84
N ILE A 450 14.60 -14.05 -19.44
CA ILE A 450 16.03 -14.21 -19.20
C ILE A 450 16.36 -13.91 -17.74
N ALA A 451 15.85 -12.81 -17.18
CA ALA A 451 16.07 -12.48 -15.77
C ALA A 451 15.55 -13.57 -14.83
N ALA A 452 14.33 -14.07 -15.07
CA ALA A 452 13.73 -15.11 -14.24
C ALA A 452 14.52 -16.44 -14.33
N LEU A 453 14.89 -16.88 -15.55
CA LEU A 453 15.63 -18.11 -15.76
C LEU A 453 17.06 -18.03 -15.20
N LEU A 454 17.77 -16.92 -15.45
CA LEU A 454 19.12 -16.73 -14.92
C LEU A 454 19.13 -16.67 -13.40
N TYR A 455 18.18 -15.93 -12.81
CA TYR A 455 18.06 -15.86 -11.36
C TYR A 455 17.79 -17.23 -10.75
N ALA A 456 16.82 -17.97 -11.29
CA ALA A 456 16.49 -19.32 -10.82
C ALA A 456 17.67 -20.30 -10.99
N ALA A 457 18.37 -20.23 -12.13
CA ALA A 457 19.54 -21.08 -12.40
C ALA A 457 20.69 -20.81 -11.43
N ILE A 458 21.04 -19.53 -11.20
CA ILE A 458 22.12 -19.14 -10.27
C ILE A 458 21.77 -19.53 -8.84
N MET A 459 20.53 -19.25 -8.38
CA MET A 459 20.10 -19.62 -7.05
C MET A 459 20.12 -21.15 -6.81
N LYS A 460 19.79 -21.93 -7.83
CA LYS A 460 19.87 -23.39 -7.79
C LYS A 460 21.31 -23.88 -7.77
N LEU A 461 22.18 -23.31 -8.60
CA LEU A 461 23.60 -23.65 -8.66
C LEU A 461 24.35 -23.37 -7.35
N LEU A 462 23.96 -22.29 -6.68
CA LEU A 462 24.51 -21.90 -5.37
C LEU A 462 23.86 -22.62 -4.19
N HIS A 463 22.95 -23.56 -4.46
CA HIS A 463 22.22 -24.31 -3.42
C HIS A 463 21.61 -23.40 -2.34
N VAL A 464 20.99 -22.29 -2.76
CA VAL A 464 20.36 -21.37 -1.81
C VAL A 464 19.16 -22.05 -1.16
N GLU A 465 19.18 -22.18 0.18
CA GLU A 465 18.18 -22.88 1.00
C GLU A 465 16.72 -22.55 0.59
N MET A 466 16.44 -21.27 0.29
CA MET A 466 15.11 -20.83 -0.13
C MET A 466 14.65 -21.42 -1.47
N MET A 467 15.56 -21.61 -2.41
CA MET A 467 15.27 -22.22 -3.71
C MET A 467 14.98 -23.72 -3.56
N ASP A 468 15.79 -24.41 -2.75
CA ASP A 468 15.61 -25.84 -2.51
C ASP A 468 14.30 -26.12 -1.78
N GLU A 469 13.94 -25.30 -0.77
CA GLU A 469 12.64 -25.38 -0.09
C GLU A 469 11.46 -25.15 -1.05
N LEU A 470 11.56 -24.17 -1.96
CA LEU A 470 10.52 -23.87 -2.95
C LEU A 470 10.35 -25.03 -3.95
N LEU A 471 11.44 -25.60 -4.44
CA LEU A 471 11.41 -26.77 -5.35
C LEU A 471 10.82 -28.02 -4.67
N LEU A 472 11.15 -28.25 -3.39
CA LEU A 472 10.57 -29.35 -2.61
C LEU A 472 9.06 -29.16 -2.39
N PHE A 473 8.61 -27.92 -2.20
CA PHE A 473 7.18 -27.62 -2.06
C PHE A 473 6.40 -27.87 -3.36
N ILE A 474 6.99 -27.50 -4.51
CA ILE A 474 6.39 -27.74 -5.83
C ILE A 474 6.35 -29.25 -6.16
N LYS A 475 7.40 -30.00 -5.79
CA LYS A 475 7.44 -31.46 -6.01
C LYS A 475 6.46 -32.28 -5.15
N LYS A 476 6.04 -31.74 -4.00
CA LYS A 476 5.08 -32.42 -3.08
C LYS A 476 3.62 -32.18 -3.43
N ARG A 477 3.32 -31.32 -4.39
CA ARG A 477 2.00 -31.14 -5.00
C ARG A 477 1.90 -31.89 -6.33
#